data_6178f8f88feed8b9d35640612a4c3f46
#
_entry.id   6178f8f88feed8b9d35640612a4c3f46
#
_cell.length_a   1.000
_cell.length_b   1.000
_cell.length_c   1.000
_cell.angle_alpha   90.00
_cell.angle_beta   90.00
_cell.angle_gamma   90.00
#
_symmetry.space_group_name_H-M   'P 1'
#
loop_
_entity.id
_entity.type
_entity.pdbx_description
1 polymer ?
#
loop_
_entity_poly.entity_id
_entity_poly.type
_entity_poly.pdbx_seq_one_letter_code
_entity_poly.pdbx_strand_id
1 'polypeptide(L)'
;VKIKIIDKKTEYPGIDLFRVIAVILVVMNHTYPLEGINETADFVLARIIARVAVPFFFMVSGYFILPSIIGENKDYTTVIRNVKKLVKLYIIATLIYLPIGIYSGNIGVNIGVAGALKELLFNGTFYHLWYLPGAIIGILIVSMLLKRFNQKQVFIISLGLYIVGLFGDSYYKIAESIPVIKELYNLIFNFFDYTRNGIFFSPLFFILGAIIANDKRKPKKKIMMYGFIITLSLMIVEGLILNKFQIQRHSSMYILLLPVMYFLFQWILLWKNRSFKILRNISMIVYIIHPLVIILIRGFAKVLKLQDILVSNNLIHFVAVIFGSFVLAFIIDYILGKITKKRSVNSSIRRHI
;
A
#
# COMPACT_ATOMS: atom_id res chain seq x y z
N VAL A 1 -17.21 -2.80 -28.60
CA VAL A 1 -15.84 -2.61 -28.08
C VAL A 1 -15.43 -3.95 -27.43
N LYS A 2 -14.57 -4.73 -28.09
CA LYS A 2 -14.04 -5.98 -27.51
C LYS A 2 -13.17 -5.60 -26.29
N ILE A 3 -13.69 -5.83 -25.10
CA ILE A 3 -12.93 -5.75 -23.85
C ILE A 3 -11.88 -6.85 -23.91
N LYS A 4 -10.62 -6.48 -23.77
CA LYS A 4 -9.52 -7.43 -23.63
C LYS A 4 -9.68 -8.08 -22.26
N ILE A 5 -10.36 -9.24 -22.21
CA ILE A 5 -10.30 -10.12 -21.04
C ILE A 5 -8.81 -10.42 -20.86
N ILE A 6 -8.23 -9.96 -19.78
CA ILE A 6 -6.82 -10.25 -19.46
C ILE A 6 -6.74 -11.77 -19.32
N ASP A 7 -6.12 -12.39 -20.32
CA ASP A 7 -6.01 -13.84 -20.40
C ASP A 7 -5.31 -14.34 -19.12
N LYS A 8 -5.90 -15.37 -18.49
CA LYS A 8 -5.35 -16.00 -17.26
C LYS A 8 -3.91 -16.49 -17.40
N LYS A 9 -3.37 -16.53 -18.61
CA LYS A 9 -1.99 -16.94 -18.93
C LYS A 9 -0.99 -15.79 -19.07
N THR A 10 -1.44 -14.53 -19.11
CA THR A 10 -0.50 -13.41 -19.25
C THR A 10 0.25 -13.20 -17.93
N GLU A 11 1.53 -13.45 -17.95
CA GLU A 11 2.43 -13.21 -16.82
C GLU A 11 2.97 -11.78 -16.89
N TYR A 12 3.07 -11.14 -15.72
CA TYR A 12 3.57 -9.77 -15.58
C TYR A 12 4.81 -9.76 -14.68
N PRO A 13 5.98 -10.18 -15.21
CA PRO A 13 7.19 -10.36 -14.41
C PRO A 13 7.65 -9.07 -13.73
N GLY A 14 7.49 -7.91 -14.39
CA GLY A 14 7.83 -6.63 -13.79
C GLY A 14 6.99 -6.30 -12.55
N ILE A 15 5.69 -6.61 -12.58
CA ILE A 15 4.83 -6.45 -11.40
C ILE A 15 5.31 -7.35 -10.26
N ASP A 16 5.64 -8.62 -10.55
CA ASP A 16 6.08 -9.57 -9.53
C ASP A 16 7.42 -9.15 -8.89
N LEU A 17 8.36 -8.66 -9.71
CA LEU A 17 9.63 -8.13 -9.21
C LEU A 17 9.45 -6.85 -8.41
N PHE A 18 8.64 -5.90 -8.90
CA PHE A 18 8.44 -4.63 -8.21
C PHE A 18 7.68 -4.80 -6.89
N ARG A 19 6.90 -5.87 -6.68
CA ARG A 19 6.31 -6.18 -5.36
C ARG A 19 7.37 -6.35 -4.28
N VAL A 20 8.52 -6.95 -4.61
CA VAL A 20 9.64 -7.10 -3.68
C VAL A 20 10.27 -5.73 -3.39
N ILE A 21 10.50 -4.92 -4.42
CA ILE A 21 10.99 -3.54 -4.24
C ILE A 21 10.03 -2.74 -3.37
N ALA A 22 8.73 -2.80 -3.68
CA ALA A 22 7.71 -2.07 -2.94
C ALA A 22 7.65 -2.47 -1.47
N VAL A 23 7.76 -3.75 -1.12
CA VAL A 23 7.75 -4.16 0.28
C VAL A 23 9.03 -3.78 1.02
N ILE A 24 10.18 -3.76 0.35
CA ILE A 24 11.43 -3.21 0.90
C ILE A 24 11.27 -1.72 1.22
N LEU A 25 10.65 -0.95 0.30
CA LEU A 25 10.33 0.46 0.53
C LEU A 25 9.35 0.66 1.70
N VAL A 26 8.40 -0.26 1.90
CA VAL A 26 7.53 -0.24 3.08
C VAL A 26 8.33 -0.44 4.36
N VAL A 27 9.24 -1.43 4.42
CA VAL A 27 10.11 -1.65 5.57
C VAL A 27 10.97 -0.42 5.84
N MET A 28 11.56 0.17 4.79
CA MET A 28 12.37 1.39 4.86
C MET A 28 11.61 2.55 5.51
N ASN A 29 10.33 2.76 5.15
CA ASN A 29 9.49 3.79 5.75
C ASN A 29 9.19 3.57 7.25
N HIS A 30 9.46 2.38 7.78
CA HIS A 30 9.22 2.04 9.19
C HIS A 30 10.50 1.85 10.00
N THR A 31 11.67 1.87 9.38
CA THR A 31 12.96 1.65 10.03
C THR A 31 13.93 2.83 9.91
N TYR A 32 13.66 3.78 9.01
CA TYR A 32 14.46 5.00 8.79
C TYR A 32 15.96 4.73 8.70
N PRO A 33 16.43 4.00 7.66
CA PRO A 33 17.76 3.40 7.62
C PRO A 33 18.92 4.40 7.65
N LEU A 34 18.73 5.64 7.24
CA LEU A 34 19.77 6.65 7.17
C LEU A 34 19.61 7.77 8.19
N GLU A 35 18.60 7.73 9.09
CA GLU A 35 18.32 8.79 10.06
C GLU A 35 19.54 9.13 10.93
N GLY A 36 20.29 8.13 11.40
CA GLY A 36 21.52 8.32 12.18
C GLY A 36 22.76 8.71 11.35
N ILE A 37 22.69 8.74 10.00
CA ILE A 37 23.79 9.06 9.10
C ILE A 37 23.56 10.42 8.42
N ASN A 38 22.38 10.61 7.84
CA ASN A 38 22.00 11.83 7.14
C ASN A 38 20.45 11.93 7.10
N GLU A 39 19.90 12.81 7.93
CA GLU A 39 18.45 13.01 8.05
C GLU A 39 17.78 13.42 6.73
N THR A 40 18.44 14.26 5.92
CA THR A 40 17.90 14.67 4.61
C THR A 40 17.83 13.48 3.65
N ALA A 41 18.87 12.65 3.60
CA ALA A 41 18.87 11.45 2.76
C ALA A 41 17.81 10.45 3.25
N ASP A 42 17.64 10.27 4.55
CA ASP A 42 16.58 9.44 5.11
C ASP A 42 15.20 9.97 4.76
N PHE A 43 14.98 11.27 4.91
CA PHE A 43 13.72 11.90 4.53
C PHE A 43 13.39 11.66 3.04
N VAL A 44 14.36 11.82 2.14
CA VAL A 44 14.18 11.56 0.71
C VAL A 44 13.82 10.10 0.46
N LEU A 45 14.54 9.16 1.07
CA LEU A 45 14.31 7.74 0.85
C LEU A 45 13.01 7.25 1.52
N ALA A 46 12.84 7.50 2.81
CA ALA A 46 11.74 6.94 3.59
C ALA A 46 10.44 7.74 3.45
N ARG A 47 10.52 9.08 3.30
CA ARG A 47 9.34 9.96 3.28
C ARG A 47 8.91 10.42 1.90
N ILE A 48 9.76 10.27 0.87
CA ILE A 48 9.40 10.66 -0.50
C ILE A 48 9.42 9.43 -1.42
N ILE A 49 10.57 8.80 -1.63
CA ILE A 49 10.70 7.68 -2.59
C ILE A 49 9.84 6.49 -2.16
N ALA A 50 9.85 6.13 -0.89
CA ALA A 50 9.07 4.99 -0.40
C ALA A 50 7.54 5.17 -0.55
N ARG A 51 7.06 6.40 -0.81
CA ARG A 51 5.63 6.67 -1.02
C ARG A 51 5.05 6.04 -2.29
N VAL A 52 5.86 5.58 -3.22
CA VAL A 52 5.39 4.85 -4.41
C VAL A 52 4.88 3.43 -4.07
N ALA A 53 5.27 2.88 -2.91
CA ALA A 53 5.00 1.48 -2.58
C ALA A 53 3.51 1.17 -2.42
N VAL A 54 2.78 1.96 -1.65
CA VAL A 54 1.35 1.72 -1.38
C VAL A 54 0.47 1.98 -2.59
N PRO A 55 0.61 3.11 -3.33
CA PRO A 55 -0.09 3.33 -4.59
C PRO A 55 0.14 2.21 -5.61
N PHE A 56 1.35 1.66 -5.68
CA PHE A 56 1.62 0.53 -6.56
C PHE A 56 0.69 -0.67 -6.27
N PHE A 57 0.48 -1.04 -5.01
CA PHE A 57 -0.42 -2.14 -4.67
C PHE A 57 -1.90 -1.83 -4.98
N PHE A 58 -2.34 -0.58 -4.81
CA PHE A 58 -3.67 -0.15 -5.24
C PHE A 58 -3.81 -0.23 -6.76
N MET A 59 -2.81 0.24 -7.52
CA MET A 59 -2.82 0.17 -8.98
C MET A 59 -2.80 -1.26 -9.49
N VAL A 60 -2.02 -2.16 -8.88
CA VAL A 60 -2.03 -3.59 -9.21
C VAL A 60 -3.43 -4.17 -9.04
N SER A 61 -4.07 -3.87 -7.93
CA SER A 61 -5.43 -4.34 -7.68
C SER A 61 -6.43 -3.74 -8.68
N GLY A 62 -6.35 -2.44 -8.94
CA GLY A 62 -7.17 -1.78 -9.96
C GLY A 62 -6.98 -2.37 -11.36
N TYR A 63 -5.73 -2.64 -11.74
CA TYR A 63 -5.35 -3.20 -13.04
C TYR A 63 -5.95 -4.59 -13.27
N PHE A 64 -5.98 -5.46 -12.27
CA PHE A 64 -6.44 -6.85 -12.43
C PHE A 64 -7.92 -7.05 -12.09
N ILE A 65 -8.52 -6.21 -11.25
CA ILE A 65 -9.86 -6.42 -10.71
C ILE A 65 -10.92 -5.60 -11.46
N LEU A 66 -10.67 -4.30 -11.62
CA LEU A 66 -11.69 -3.38 -12.12
C LEU A 66 -12.07 -3.54 -13.59
N PRO A 67 -11.20 -4.04 -14.50
CA PRO A 67 -11.62 -4.32 -15.87
C PRO A 67 -12.82 -5.26 -16.00
N SER A 68 -13.06 -6.14 -15.01
CA SER A 68 -14.22 -7.05 -15.00
C SER A 68 -15.56 -6.33 -14.84
N ILE A 69 -15.57 -5.09 -14.34
CA ILE A 69 -16.79 -4.29 -14.12
C ILE A 69 -16.87 -3.07 -15.04
N ILE A 70 -15.92 -2.94 -15.99
CA ILE A 70 -15.89 -1.88 -16.99
C ILE A 70 -16.38 -2.45 -18.31
N GLY A 71 -17.40 -1.82 -18.91
CA GLY A 71 -18.02 -2.25 -20.14
C GLY A 71 -19.45 -2.73 -19.95
N GLU A 72 -20.01 -3.45 -20.93
CA GLU A 72 -21.42 -3.85 -20.95
C GLU A 72 -21.72 -5.03 -20.00
N ASN A 73 -20.84 -6.05 -20.00
CA ASN A 73 -21.00 -7.25 -19.17
C ASN A 73 -20.26 -7.07 -17.83
N LYS A 74 -20.89 -6.34 -16.90
CA LYS A 74 -20.31 -6.04 -15.58
C LYS A 74 -20.34 -7.26 -14.66
N ASP A 75 -19.16 -7.89 -14.46
CA ASP A 75 -18.99 -9.01 -13.51
C ASP A 75 -18.38 -8.55 -12.18
N TYR A 76 -19.19 -8.42 -11.16
CA TYR A 76 -18.77 -8.04 -9.80
C TYR A 76 -18.21 -9.21 -8.99
N THR A 77 -18.29 -10.44 -9.46
CA THR A 77 -17.82 -11.63 -8.70
C THR A 77 -16.34 -11.54 -8.38
N THR A 78 -15.54 -11.00 -9.32
CA THR A 78 -14.11 -10.76 -9.13
C THR A 78 -13.84 -9.73 -8.03
N VAL A 79 -14.59 -8.62 -8.00
CA VAL A 79 -14.50 -7.59 -6.96
C VAL A 79 -14.84 -8.19 -5.60
N ILE A 80 -16.00 -8.86 -5.48
CA ILE A 80 -16.47 -9.46 -4.23
C ILE A 80 -15.47 -10.50 -3.71
N ARG A 81 -14.93 -11.35 -4.60
CA ARG A 81 -13.92 -12.35 -4.22
C ARG A 81 -12.64 -11.70 -3.66
N ASN A 82 -12.19 -10.61 -4.25
CA ASN A 82 -11.02 -9.90 -3.78
C ASN A 82 -11.29 -9.15 -2.47
N VAL A 83 -12.42 -8.49 -2.32
CA VAL A 83 -12.83 -7.86 -1.06
C VAL A 83 -12.88 -8.90 0.07
N LYS A 84 -13.52 -10.06 -0.15
CA LYS A 84 -13.53 -11.15 0.83
C LYS A 84 -12.13 -11.63 1.22
N LYS A 85 -11.18 -11.70 0.26
CA LYS A 85 -9.78 -12.04 0.56
C LYS A 85 -9.09 -10.97 1.40
N LEU A 86 -9.27 -9.68 1.07
CA LEU A 86 -8.71 -8.58 1.84
C LEU A 86 -9.27 -8.52 3.27
N VAL A 87 -10.58 -8.69 3.43
CA VAL A 87 -11.23 -8.76 4.75
C VAL A 87 -10.66 -9.93 5.56
N LYS A 88 -10.58 -11.13 4.97
CA LYS A 88 -9.97 -12.29 5.65
C LYS A 88 -8.53 -12.02 6.07
N LEU A 89 -7.73 -11.41 5.17
CA LEU A 89 -6.35 -11.07 5.45
C LEU A 89 -6.24 -10.04 6.58
N TYR A 90 -7.12 -9.04 6.58
CA TYR A 90 -7.17 -8.02 7.61
C TYR A 90 -7.54 -8.60 8.98
N ILE A 91 -8.55 -9.49 9.04
CA ILE A 91 -8.90 -10.20 10.28
C ILE A 91 -7.71 -11.00 10.81
N ILE A 92 -7.02 -11.77 9.95
CA ILE A 92 -5.86 -12.57 10.37
C ILE A 92 -4.75 -11.64 10.88
N ALA A 93 -4.43 -10.57 10.16
CA ALA A 93 -3.41 -9.61 10.58
C ALA A 93 -3.78 -8.92 11.91
N THR A 94 -5.03 -8.50 12.06
CA THR A 94 -5.54 -7.95 13.33
C THR A 94 -5.35 -8.91 14.49
N LEU A 95 -5.71 -10.19 14.31
CA LEU A 95 -5.54 -11.21 15.37
C LEU A 95 -4.06 -11.44 15.73
N ILE A 96 -3.14 -11.36 14.77
CA ILE A 96 -1.69 -11.46 15.04
C ILE A 96 -1.21 -10.28 15.89
N TYR A 97 -1.69 -9.06 15.59
CA TYR A 97 -1.23 -7.83 16.26
C TYR A 97 -2.02 -7.45 17.51
N LEU A 98 -3.19 -8.07 17.74
CA LEU A 98 -4.04 -7.76 18.89
C LEU A 98 -3.31 -7.90 20.24
N PRO A 99 -2.57 -9.01 20.53
CA PRO A 99 -1.84 -9.13 21.79
C PRO A 99 -0.79 -8.04 21.97
N ILE A 100 -0.11 -7.67 20.87
CA ILE A 100 0.92 -6.63 20.86
C ILE A 100 0.29 -5.25 21.12
N GLY A 101 -0.85 -4.96 20.47
CA GLY A 101 -1.58 -3.70 20.64
C GLY A 101 -2.10 -3.52 22.07
N ILE A 102 -2.58 -4.58 22.69
CA ILE A 102 -3.00 -4.58 24.11
C ILE A 102 -1.79 -4.34 25.03
N TYR A 103 -0.70 -5.08 24.82
CA TYR A 103 0.52 -4.95 25.63
C TYR A 103 1.15 -3.56 25.55
N SER A 104 1.16 -2.94 24.35
CA SER A 104 1.72 -1.60 24.13
C SER A 104 0.80 -0.45 24.56
N GLY A 105 -0.44 -0.75 25.00
CA GLY A 105 -1.45 0.26 25.36
C GLY A 105 -2.06 0.99 24.15
N ASN A 106 -1.68 0.63 22.91
CA ASN A 106 -2.24 1.22 21.70
C ASN A 106 -3.70 0.81 21.45
N ILE A 107 -4.10 -0.35 21.96
CA ILE A 107 -5.49 -0.82 22.01
C ILE A 107 -5.90 -0.78 23.48
N GLY A 108 -6.28 0.39 23.98
CA GLY A 108 -6.70 0.58 25.37
C GLY A 108 -8.18 0.28 25.55
N VAL A 109 -8.54 -0.19 26.75
CA VAL A 109 -9.93 -0.42 27.19
C VAL A 109 -10.75 0.89 27.17
N ASN A 110 -10.08 2.05 27.10
CA ASN A 110 -10.68 3.39 27.12
C ASN A 110 -11.01 3.96 25.73
N ILE A 111 -10.73 3.23 24.65
CA ILE A 111 -11.11 3.66 23.29
C ILE A 111 -12.58 3.30 23.11
N GLY A 112 -13.51 4.19 23.36
CA GLY A 112 -14.95 3.93 23.16
C GLY A 112 -15.26 3.31 21.77
N VAL A 113 -16.49 2.82 21.57
CA VAL A 113 -16.91 2.14 20.32
C VAL A 113 -16.58 2.97 19.09
N ALA A 114 -16.75 4.29 19.11
CA ALA A 114 -16.43 5.18 17.99
C ALA A 114 -14.93 5.17 17.65
N GLY A 115 -14.06 5.20 18.67
CA GLY A 115 -12.61 5.09 18.47
C GLY A 115 -12.21 3.73 17.90
N ALA A 116 -12.77 2.64 18.41
CA ALA A 116 -12.50 1.29 17.88
C ALA A 116 -12.94 1.15 16.41
N LEU A 117 -14.08 1.72 16.02
CA LEU A 117 -14.53 1.77 14.63
C LEU A 117 -13.60 2.62 13.74
N LYS A 118 -13.11 3.75 14.25
CA LYS A 118 -12.15 4.61 13.56
C LYS A 118 -10.84 3.85 13.25
N GLU A 119 -10.27 3.17 14.27
CA GLU A 119 -9.09 2.32 14.09
C GLU A 119 -9.35 1.19 13.09
N LEU A 120 -10.46 0.48 13.23
CA LEU A 120 -10.78 -0.66 12.38
C LEU A 120 -10.99 -0.25 10.91
N LEU A 121 -11.65 0.88 10.65
CA LEU A 121 -12.07 1.25 9.30
C LEU A 121 -11.06 2.15 8.57
N PHE A 122 -10.29 2.98 9.29
CA PHE A 122 -9.48 4.03 8.66
C PHE A 122 -8.01 3.99 9.02
N ASN A 123 -7.66 3.88 10.30
CA ASN A 123 -6.26 3.92 10.74
C ASN A 123 -5.55 2.56 10.64
N GLY A 124 -6.34 1.46 10.64
CA GLY A 124 -5.84 0.09 10.78
C GLY A 124 -5.59 -0.27 12.25
N THR A 125 -5.88 -1.51 12.61
CA THR A 125 -5.72 -2.03 13.99
C THR A 125 -4.25 -2.09 14.45
N PHE A 126 -3.31 -1.82 13.57
CA PHE A 126 -1.89 -1.57 13.84
C PHE A 126 -1.35 -0.61 12.79
N TYR A 127 -0.34 0.19 13.11
CA TYR A 127 0.10 1.35 12.33
C TYR A 127 0.38 1.13 10.83
N HIS A 128 0.74 -0.09 10.41
CA HIS A 128 0.95 -0.43 9.00
C HIS A 128 -0.29 -1.01 8.32
N LEU A 129 -1.27 -1.51 9.09
CA LEU A 129 -2.43 -2.23 8.55
C LEU A 129 -3.46 -1.31 7.87
N TRP A 130 -3.35 0.01 7.99
CA TRP A 130 -4.27 0.97 7.35
C TRP A 130 -4.47 0.75 5.84
N TYR A 131 -3.47 0.16 5.17
CA TYR A 131 -3.56 -0.18 3.76
C TYR A 131 -4.71 -1.17 3.46
N LEU A 132 -4.97 -2.13 4.34
CA LEU A 132 -5.99 -3.15 4.12
C LEU A 132 -7.42 -2.57 4.15
N PRO A 133 -7.88 -1.86 5.20
CA PRO A 133 -9.15 -1.14 5.12
C PRO A 133 -9.14 -0.06 4.03
N GLY A 134 -8.01 0.61 3.79
CA GLY A 134 -7.85 1.54 2.68
C GLY A 134 -8.09 0.89 1.31
N ALA A 135 -7.62 -0.34 1.11
CA ALA A 135 -7.85 -1.09 -0.12
C ALA A 135 -9.31 -1.56 -0.24
N ILE A 136 -9.92 -2.03 0.86
CA ILE A 136 -11.31 -2.48 0.87
C ILE A 136 -12.26 -1.31 0.54
N ILE A 137 -12.12 -0.19 1.26
CA ILE A 137 -12.99 0.97 1.07
C ILE A 137 -12.79 1.57 -0.34
N GLY A 138 -11.53 1.74 -0.77
CA GLY A 138 -11.24 2.35 -2.06
C GLY A 138 -11.75 1.54 -3.25
N ILE A 139 -11.59 0.22 -3.25
CA ILE A 139 -12.12 -0.62 -4.34
C ILE A 139 -13.65 -0.62 -4.35
N LEU A 140 -14.30 -0.57 -3.18
CA LEU A 140 -15.75 -0.47 -3.09
C LEU A 140 -16.24 0.88 -3.63
N ILE A 141 -15.62 2.00 -3.25
CA ILE A 141 -15.96 3.34 -3.76
C ILE A 141 -15.84 3.37 -5.28
N VAL A 142 -14.69 2.96 -5.84
CA VAL A 142 -14.47 2.96 -7.29
C VAL A 142 -15.47 2.05 -8.00
N SER A 143 -15.74 0.86 -7.44
CA SER A 143 -16.72 -0.06 -8.00
C SER A 143 -18.15 0.49 -7.98
N MET A 144 -18.53 1.23 -6.93
CA MET A 144 -19.84 1.90 -6.84
C MET A 144 -19.93 3.05 -7.84
N LEU A 145 -18.88 3.86 -7.98
CA LEU A 145 -18.85 4.95 -8.95
C LEU A 145 -18.94 4.43 -10.39
N LEU A 146 -18.26 3.33 -10.73
CA LEU A 146 -18.30 2.71 -12.05
C LEU A 146 -19.68 2.12 -12.42
N LYS A 147 -20.63 2.00 -11.47
CA LYS A 147 -22.02 1.66 -11.80
C LYS A 147 -22.73 2.78 -12.55
N ARG A 148 -22.43 4.03 -12.24
CA ARG A 148 -23.14 5.23 -12.74
C ARG A 148 -22.29 6.10 -13.67
N PHE A 149 -20.97 6.07 -13.53
CA PHE A 149 -20.03 6.95 -14.21
C PHE A 149 -19.06 6.15 -15.08
N ASN A 150 -18.58 6.76 -16.16
CA ASN A 150 -17.50 6.19 -16.97
C ASN A 150 -16.13 6.36 -16.29
N GLN A 151 -15.10 5.67 -16.80
CA GLN A 151 -13.76 5.69 -16.20
C GLN A 151 -13.16 7.10 -16.08
N LYS A 152 -13.39 7.99 -17.05
CA LYS A 152 -12.88 9.38 -17.02
C LYS A 152 -13.54 10.18 -15.91
N GLN A 153 -14.85 10.05 -15.75
CA GLN A 153 -15.58 10.73 -14.67
C GLN A 153 -15.16 10.19 -13.30
N VAL A 154 -15.02 8.87 -13.15
CA VAL A 154 -14.53 8.27 -11.90
C VAL A 154 -13.09 8.73 -11.58
N PHE A 155 -12.23 8.86 -12.59
CA PHE A 155 -10.90 9.42 -12.40
C PHE A 155 -10.94 10.87 -11.91
N ILE A 156 -11.79 11.73 -12.49
CA ILE A 156 -11.94 13.14 -12.07
C ILE A 156 -12.47 13.20 -10.63
N ILE A 157 -13.48 12.40 -10.28
CA ILE A 157 -14.01 12.36 -8.90
C ILE A 157 -12.92 11.90 -7.93
N SER A 158 -12.18 10.84 -8.27
CA SER A 158 -11.10 10.32 -7.43
C SER A 158 -9.94 11.30 -7.30
N LEU A 159 -9.65 12.08 -8.35
CA LEU A 159 -8.67 13.17 -8.31
C LEU A 159 -9.12 14.30 -7.38
N GLY A 160 -10.41 14.65 -7.41
CA GLY A 160 -10.98 15.63 -6.46
C GLY A 160 -10.84 15.15 -5.01
N LEU A 161 -11.15 13.89 -4.73
CA LEU A 161 -10.94 13.29 -3.39
C LEU A 161 -9.46 13.33 -2.99
N TYR A 162 -8.55 13.02 -3.94
CA TYR A 162 -7.11 13.07 -3.69
C TYR A 162 -6.62 14.49 -3.38
N ILE A 163 -7.13 15.51 -4.07
CA ILE A 163 -6.81 16.93 -3.81
C ILE A 163 -7.27 17.30 -2.39
N VAL A 164 -8.48 16.93 -1.99
CA VAL A 164 -8.93 17.12 -0.60
C VAL A 164 -7.96 16.41 0.36
N GLY A 165 -7.55 15.18 0.05
CA GLY A 165 -6.55 14.47 0.84
C GLY A 165 -5.22 15.18 0.96
N LEU A 166 -4.69 15.76 -0.14
CA LEU A 166 -3.44 16.52 -0.18
C LEU A 166 -3.42 17.68 0.81
N PHE A 167 -4.50 18.45 0.85
CA PHE A 167 -4.62 19.59 1.76
C PHE A 167 -4.85 19.17 3.22
N GLY A 168 -5.16 17.90 3.49
CA GLY A 168 -5.17 17.33 4.84
C GLY A 168 -3.86 16.60 5.21
N ASP A 169 -2.89 16.50 4.30
CA ASP A 169 -1.61 15.81 4.48
C ASP A 169 -0.43 16.75 4.22
N SER A 170 0.17 16.70 3.04
CA SER A 170 1.42 17.39 2.73
C SER A 170 1.28 18.89 2.51
N TYR A 171 0.08 19.39 2.25
CA TYR A 171 -0.21 20.80 2.03
C TYR A 171 -1.07 21.43 3.13
N TYR A 172 -1.08 20.81 4.33
CA TYR A 172 -2.04 21.17 5.38
C TYR A 172 -1.91 22.61 5.87
N LYS A 173 -0.71 23.17 6.03
CA LYS A 173 -0.56 24.58 6.47
C LYS A 173 -1.21 25.59 5.53
N ILE A 174 -1.28 25.29 4.22
CA ILE A 174 -1.98 26.15 3.26
C ILE A 174 -3.49 26.11 3.55
N ALA A 175 -4.05 24.93 3.80
CA ALA A 175 -5.45 24.80 4.17
C ALA A 175 -5.75 25.44 5.53
N GLU A 176 -4.85 25.28 6.50
CA GLU A 176 -4.97 25.85 7.85
C GLU A 176 -4.91 27.37 7.86
N SER A 177 -4.22 28.01 6.90
CA SER A 177 -4.13 29.48 6.81
C SER A 177 -5.45 30.17 6.42
N ILE A 178 -6.43 29.40 5.90
CA ILE A 178 -7.74 29.92 5.50
C ILE A 178 -8.77 29.46 6.53
N PRO A 179 -9.36 30.36 7.35
CA PRO A 179 -10.20 29.99 8.48
C PRO A 179 -11.34 29.02 8.14
N VAL A 180 -12.07 29.26 7.06
CA VAL A 180 -13.19 28.39 6.62
C VAL A 180 -12.71 26.99 6.25
N ILE A 181 -11.56 26.89 5.58
CA ILE A 181 -10.98 25.60 5.19
C ILE A 181 -10.42 24.87 6.41
N LYS A 182 -9.81 25.59 7.35
CA LYS A 182 -9.35 25.03 8.63
C LYS A 182 -10.49 24.34 9.38
N GLU A 183 -11.64 24.99 9.53
CA GLU A 183 -12.80 24.40 10.19
C GLU A 183 -13.32 23.15 9.47
N LEU A 184 -13.31 23.15 8.14
CA LEU A 184 -13.64 21.95 7.37
C LEU A 184 -12.68 20.79 7.67
N TYR A 185 -11.38 21.06 7.77
CA TYR A 185 -10.41 20.00 8.14
C TYR A 185 -10.51 19.59 9.60
N ASN A 186 -10.87 20.48 10.52
CA ASN A 186 -11.18 20.10 11.90
C ASN A 186 -12.33 19.09 11.94
N LEU A 187 -13.40 19.30 11.14
CA LEU A 187 -14.48 18.32 11.01
C LEU A 187 -14.00 16.99 10.41
N ILE A 188 -13.20 17.03 9.35
CA ILE A 188 -12.62 15.82 8.75
C ILE A 188 -11.79 15.04 9.77
N PHE A 189 -10.97 15.71 10.57
CA PHE A 189 -10.10 15.08 11.56
C PHE A 189 -10.82 14.57 12.81
N ASN A 190 -12.07 14.94 13.03
CA ASN A 190 -12.91 14.25 14.04
C ASN A 190 -13.17 12.79 13.64
N PHE A 191 -13.24 12.51 12.31
CA PHE A 191 -13.51 11.17 11.79
C PHE A 191 -12.26 10.43 11.36
N PHE A 192 -11.19 11.12 10.94
CA PHE A 192 -9.98 10.51 10.38
C PHE A 192 -8.73 11.13 11.00
N ASP A 193 -7.76 10.32 11.43
CA ASP A 193 -6.47 10.87 11.84
C ASP A 193 -5.60 11.24 10.64
N TYR A 194 -5.80 10.52 9.51
CA TYR A 194 -5.06 10.70 8.28
C TYR A 194 -5.97 10.76 7.07
N THR A 195 -5.70 11.67 6.15
CA THR A 195 -6.36 11.71 4.84
C THR A 195 -5.79 10.67 3.86
N ARG A 196 -4.64 10.07 4.14
CA ARG A 196 -4.13 8.88 3.43
C ARG A 196 -4.93 7.63 3.79
N ASN A 197 -6.14 7.51 3.30
CA ASN A 197 -7.08 6.44 3.65
C ASN A 197 -7.83 5.91 2.41
N GLY A 198 -8.84 5.06 2.65
CA GLY A 198 -9.64 4.45 1.60
C GLY A 198 -10.56 5.41 0.84
N ILE A 199 -10.80 6.61 1.36
CA ILE A 199 -11.70 7.60 0.74
C ILE A 199 -10.91 8.58 -0.11
N PHE A 200 -9.88 9.22 0.46
CA PHE A 200 -9.19 10.31 -0.19
C PHE A 200 -7.96 9.86 -1.00
N PHE A 201 -7.34 8.75 -0.66
CA PHE A 201 -6.07 8.35 -1.26
C PHE A 201 -6.20 7.21 -2.27
N SER A 202 -6.79 6.10 -1.87
CA SER A 202 -6.74 4.87 -2.65
C SER A 202 -7.56 4.86 -3.93
N PRO A 203 -8.76 5.55 -4.06
CA PRO A 203 -9.58 5.49 -5.25
C PRO A 203 -8.86 5.94 -6.52
N LEU A 204 -8.03 7.01 -6.42
CA LEU A 204 -7.28 7.53 -7.56
C LEU A 204 -6.34 6.48 -8.17
N PHE A 205 -5.64 5.72 -7.34
CA PHE A 205 -4.69 4.72 -7.80
C PHE A 205 -5.38 3.44 -8.28
N PHE A 206 -6.53 3.08 -7.72
CA PHE A 206 -7.35 1.98 -8.25
C PHE A 206 -7.84 2.29 -9.67
N ILE A 207 -8.45 3.45 -9.87
CA ILE A 207 -8.97 3.81 -11.19
C ILE A 207 -7.85 4.04 -12.22
N LEU A 208 -6.71 4.60 -11.80
CA LEU A 208 -5.53 4.75 -12.66
C LEU A 208 -5.03 3.38 -13.16
N GLY A 209 -4.95 2.38 -12.27
CA GLY A 209 -4.60 1.01 -12.64
C GLY A 209 -5.58 0.42 -13.66
N ALA A 210 -6.88 0.63 -13.49
CA ALA A 210 -7.92 0.18 -14.43
C ALA A 210 -7.84 0.88 -15.80
N ILE A 211 -7.58 2.19 -15.81
CA ILE A 211 -7.39 2.96 -17.05
C ILE A 211 -6.21 2.40 -17.84
N ILE A 212 -5.08 2.14 -17.19
CA ILE A 212 -3.89 1.57 -17.83
C ILE A 212 -4.19 0.15 -18.35
N ALA A 213 -4.97 -0.66 -17.64
CA ALA A 213 -5.36 -1.99 -18.10
C ALA A 213 -6.18 -1.97 -19.39
N ASN A 214 -7.02 -0.94 -19.57
CA ASN A 214 -7.90 -0.79 -20.74
C ASN A 214 -7.26 0.06 -21.86
N ASP A 215 -6.07 0.63 -21.61
CA ASP A 215 -5.37 1.41 -22.63
C ASP A 215 -4.80 0.49 -23.71
N LYS A 216 -5.22 0.72 -24.95
CA LYS A 216 -4.74 -0.04 -26.12
C LYS A 216 -3.41 0.49 -26.68
N ARG A 217 -2.97 1.67 -26.26
CA ARG A 217 -1.72 2.27 -26.70
C ARG A 217 -0.54 1.42 -26.20
N LYS A 218 0.50 1.30 -27.03
CA LYS A 218 1.75 0.63 -26.63
C LYS A 218 2.74 1.69 -26.20
N PRO A 219 2.95 1.90 -24.90
CA PRO A 219 3.88 2.90 -24.43
C PRO A 219 5.32 2.57 -24.84
N LYS A 220 6.10 3.59 -25.22
CA LYS A 220 7.54 3.42 -25.53
C LYS A 220 8.34 3.32 -24.23
N LYS A 221 9.13 2.24 -24.05
CA LYS A 221 9.89 1.97 -22.82
C LYS A 221 10.74 3.16 -22.37
N LYS A 222 11.46 3.81 -23.30
CA LYS A 222 12.30 4.99 -22.97
C LYS A 222 11.47 6.16 -22.45
N ILE A 223 10.29 6.44 -23.05
CA ILE A 223 9.41 7.53 -22.61
C ILE A 223 8.91 7.26 -21.20
N MET A 224 8.49 6.03 -20.88
CA MET A 224 8.02 5.68 -19.53
C MET A 224 9.16 5.78 -18.51
N MET A 225 10.35 5.30 -18.85
CA MET A 225 11.52 5.38 -17.99
C MET A 225 11.94 6.84 -17.71
N TYR A 226 12.10 7.66 -18.75
CA TYR A 226 12.48 9.06 -18.57
C TYR A 226 11.37 9.87 -17.87
N GLY A 227 10.09 9.61 -18.21
CA GLY A 227 8.96 10.20 -17.51
C GLY A 227 8.97 9.88 -16.01
N PHE A 228 9.27 8.62 -15.64
CA PHE A 228 9.44 8.23 -14.25
C PHE A 228 10.59 8.98 -13.58
N ILE A 229 11.78 9.00 -14.19
CA ILE A 229 12.96 9.68 -13.62
C ILE A 229 12.68 11.16 -13.39
N ILE A 230 12.13 11.85 -14.40
CA ILE A 230 11.85 13.28 -14.32
C ILE A 230 10.80 13.58 -13.24
N THR A 231 9.68 12.86 -13.25
CA THR A 231 8.62 13.09 -12.30
C THR A 231 9.01 12.72 -10.87
N LEU A 232 9.82 11.67 -10.67
CA LEU A 232 10.39 11.32 -9.37
C LEU A 232 11.35 12.40 -8.86
N SER A 233 12.24 12.91 -9.73
CA SER A 233 13.14 14.02 -9.36
C SER A 233 12.35 15.26 -8.94
N LEU A 234 11.30 15.60 -9.68
CA LEU A 234 10.42 16.72 -9.32
C LEU A 234 9.66 16.44 -7.99
N MET A 235 9.21 15.20 -7.74
CA MET A 235 8.57 14.83 -6.46
C MET A 235 9.55 14.93 -5.29
N ILE A 236 10.82 14.64 -5.51
CA ILE A 236 11.86 14.85 -4.47
C ILE A 236 11.99 16.34 -4.16
N VAL A 237 12.05 17.19 -5.19
CA VAL A 237 12.09 18.65 -5.02
C VAL A 237 10.83 19.15 -4.30
N GLU A 238 9.64 18.70 -4.71
CA GLU A 238 8.37 19.00 -4.03
C GLU A 238 8.46 18.67 -2.54
N GLY A 239 8.85 17.43 -2.21
CA GLY A 239 8.92 16.97 -0.82
C GLY A 239 9.93 17.74 0.02
N LEU A 240 11.11 18.07 -0.54
CA LEU A 240 12.13 18.87 0.13
C LEU A 240 11.67 20.31 0.39
N ILE A 241 10.97 20.92 -0.58
CA ILE A 241 10.40 22.28 -0.40
C ILE A 241 9.34 22.27 0.71
N LEU A 242 8.40 21.31 0.66
CA LEU A 242 7.35 21.19 1.66
C LEU A 242 7.92 20.95 3.06
N ASN A 243 8.98 20.16 3.17
CA ASN A 243 9.67 19.90 4.44
C ASN A 243 10.42 21.14 4.93
N LYS A 244 11.18 21.81 4.07
CA LYS A 244 11.93 23.03 4.41
C LYS A 244 11.03 24.12 4.97
N PHE A 245 9.86 24.33 4.38
CA PHE A 245 8.90 25.34 4.84
C PHE A 245 7.91 24.80 5.87
N GLN A 246 8.09 23.54 6.32
CA GLN A 246 7.23 22.88 7.31
C GLN A 246 5.74 22.98 6.99
N ILE A 247 5.36 22.82 5.71
CA ILE A 247 3.98 22.93 5.22
C ILE A 247 3.19 21.66 5.57
N GLN A 248 3.87 20.55 5.78
CA GLN A 248 3.28 19.22 5.94
C GLN A 248 2.74 19.01 7.36
N ARG A 249 1.53 18.44 7.46
CA ARG A 249 1.08 17.72 8.65
C ARG A 249 1.62 16.29 8.65
N HIS A 250 1.56 15.65 7.47
CA HIS A 250 2.14 14.34 7.17
C HIS A 250 2.77 14.37 5.78
N SER A 251 3.77 13.53 5.54
CA SER A 251 4.48 13.43 4.26
C SER A 251 4.06 12.18 3.49
N SER A 252 2.74 12.01 3.23
CA SER A 252 2.22 10.78 2.62
C SER A 252 1.67 10.96 1.22
N MET A 253 1.24 12.17 0.86
CA MET A 253 0.58 12.49 -0.39
C MET A 253 1.28 13.68 -1.07
N TYR A 254 1.69 13.51 -2.33
CA TYR A 254 2.37 14.54 -3.13
C TYR A 254 1.62 14.77 -4.43
N ILE A 255 1.63 15.98 -4.97
CA ILE A 255 1.03 16.30 -6.29
C ILE A 255 1.68 15.43 -7.36
N LEU A 256 3.00 15.35 -7.32
CA LEU A 256 3.78 14.60 -8.32
C LEU A 256 3.74 13.08 -8.12
N LEU A 257 3.15 12.57 -7.04
CA LEU A 257 2.98 11.14 -6.85
C LEU A 257 2.09 10.51 -7.96
N LEU A 258 1.08 11.22 -8.43
CA LEU A 258 0.21 10.74 -9.51
C LEU A 258 0.98 10.51 -10.83
N PRO A 259 1.70 11.48 -11.42
CA PRO A 259 2.48 11.23 -12.62
C PRO A 259 3.65 10.26 -12.39
N VAL A 260 4.31 10.26 -11.22
CA VAL A 260 5.31 9.25 -10.86
C VAL A 260 4.73 7.86 -11.00
N MET A 261 3.57 7.61 -10.40
CA MET A 261 2.93 6.29 -10.44
C MET A 261 2.45 5.89 -11.84
N TYR A 262 1.97 6.84 -12.64
CA TYR A 262 1.57 6.58 -14.01
C TYR A 262 2.76 6.09 -14.85
N PHE A 263 3.90 6.78 -14.83
CA PHE A 263 5.08 6.40 -15.60
C PHE A 263 5.74 5.14 -15.05
N LEU A 264 5.89 5.03 -13.74
CA LEU A 264 6.47 3.87 -13.08
C LEU A 264 5.70 2.59 -13.42
N PHE A 265 4.38 2.61 -13.25
CA PHE A 265 3.56 1.42 -13.47
C PHE A 265 3.60 0.94 -14.91
N GLN A 266 3.50 1.85 -15.88
CA GLN A 266 3.65 1.51 -17.29
C GLN A 266 5.06 1.01 -17.63
N TRP A 267 6.10 1.60 -17.04
CA TRP A 267 7.47 1.14 -17.24
C TRP A 267 7.66 -0.29 -16.72
N ILE A 268 7.15 -0.59 -15.53
CA ILE A 268 7.20 -1.94 -14.94
C ILE A 268 6.47 -2.98 -15.82
N LEU A 269 5.34 -2.63 -16.41
CA LEU A 269 4.60 -3.52 -17.32
C LEU A 269 5.42 -3.92 -18.56
N LEU A 270 6.44 -3.13 -18.94
CA LEU A 270 7.32 -3.38 -20.07
C LEU A 270 8.57 -4.20 -19.71
N TRP A 271 8.75 -4.57 -18.44
CA TRP A 271 9.88 -5.41 -18.05
C TRP A 271 9.67 -6.86 -18.50
N LYS A 272 10.63 -7.39 -19.28
CA LYS A 272 10.62 -8.74 -19.79
C LYS A 272 11.57 -9.60 -18.97
N ASN A 273 11.04 -10.33 -18.00
CA ASN A 273 11.78 -11.30 -17.17
C ASN A 273 10.97 -12.58 -17.03
N ARG A 274 11.50 -13.57 -16.31
CA ARG A 274 10.71 -14.72 -15.87
C ARG A 274 9.76 -14.28 -14.75
N SER A 275 8.53 -14.76 -14.78
CA SER A 275 7.56 -14.55 -13.71
C SER A 275 7.92 -15.43 -12.51
N PHE A 276 7.95 -14.84 -11.33
CA PHE A 276 8.22 -15.53 -10.09
C PHE A 276 6.96 -15.47 -9.20
N LYS A 277 6.05 -16.42 -9.42
CA LYS A 277 4.77 -16.47 -8.67
C LYS A 277 4.96 -16.49 -7.15
N ILE A 278 6.04 -17.08 -6.68
CA ILE A 278 6.41 -17.13 -5.25
C ILE A 278 6.56 -15.72 -4.66
N LEU A 279 7.06 -14.73 -5.44
CA LEU A 279 7.27 -13.36 -4.97
C LEU A 279 5.97 -12.64 -4.59
N ARG A 280 4.82 -13.07 -5.12
CA ARG A 280 3.50 -12.54 -4.76
C ARG A 280 3.14 -12.89 -3.32
N ASN A 281 3.37 -14.14 -2.93
CA ASN A 281 3.07 -14.59 -1.58
C ASN A 281 4.09 -14.02 -0.59
N ILE A 282 5.37 -14.10 -0.93
CA ILE A 282 6.46 -13.62 -0.08
C ILE A 282 6.29 -12.13 0.23
N SER A 283 6.09 -11.26 -0.79
CA SER A 283 5.91 -9.83 -0.54
C SER A 283 4.67 -9.51 0.30
N MET A 284 3.58 -10.25 0.14
CA MET A 284 2.39 -10.10 0.98
C MET A 284 2.67 -10.52 2.44
N ILE A 285 3.36 -11.63 2.64
CA ILE A 285 3.71 -12.11 3.99
C ILE A 285 4.67 -11.10 4.65
N VAL A 286 5.73 -10.67 3.96
CA VAL A 286 6.67 -9.64 4.46
C VAL A 286 5.92 -8.37 4.85
N TYR A 287 4.98 -7.90 4.00
CA TYR A 287 4.16 -6.73 4.33
C TYR A 287 3.43 -6.92 5.68
N ILE A 288 2.88 -8.09 5.94
CA ILE A 288 2.13 -8.33 7.18
C ILE A 288 3.07 -8.44 8.38
N ILE A 289 4.20 -9.16 8.25
CA ILE A 289 4.99 -9.57 9.42
C ILE A 289 6.16 -8.65 9.76
N HIS A 290 6.57 -7.70 8.88
CA HIS A 290 7.77 -6.89 9.16
C HIS A 290 7.70 -6.11 10.49
N PRO A 291 6.56 -5.56 10.96
CA PRO A 291 6.54 -4.93 12.27
C PRO A 291 6.71 -5.92 13.43
N LEU A 292 6.23 -7.15 13.26
CA LEU A 292 6.53 -8.22 14.22
C LEU A 292 8.03 -8.51 14.27
N VAL A 293 8.69 -8.56 13.11
CA VAL A 293 10.15 -8.76 13.03
C VAL A 293 10.91 -7.60 13.67
N ILE A 294 10.46 -6.34 13.49
CA ILE A 294 11.02 -5.17 14.19
C ILE A 294 10.96 -5.40 15.72
N ILE A 295 9.81 -5.83 16.23
CA ILE A 295 9.61 -6.07 17.67
C ILE A 295 10.51 -7.23 18.16
N LEU A 296 10.58 -8.32 17.40
CA LEU A 296 11.41 -9.47 17.73
C LEU A 296 12.90 -9.11 17.75
N ILE A 297 13.41 -8.37 16.77
CA ILE A 297 14.80 -7.91 16.73
C ILE A 297 15.11 -7.00 17.91
N ARG A 298 14.23 -6.05 18.23
CA ARG A 298 14.41 -5.17 19.41
C ARG A 298 14.40 -5.97 20.72
N GLY A 299 13.49 -6.93 20.85
CA GLY A 299 13.43 -7.83 22.01
C GLY A 299 14.71 -8.68 22.15
N PHE A 300 15.15 -9.30 21.05
CA PHE A 300 16.37 -10.10 20.99
C PHE A 300 17.62 -9.26 21.32
N ALA A 301 17.74 -8.08 20.73
CA ALA A 301 18.83 -7.15 21.03
C ALA A 301 18.89 -6.76 22.51
N LYS A 302 17.72 -6.57 23.14
CA LYS A 302 17.63 -6.25 24.58
C LYS A 302 18.14 -7.40 25.45
N VAL A 303 17.72 -8.63 25.14
CA VAL A 303 18.12 -9.83 25.90
C VAL A 303 19.62 -10.09 25.79
N LEU A 304 20.19 -9.93 24.58
CA LEU A 304 21.61 -10.17 24.32
C LEU A 304 22.51 -8.96 24.58
N LYS A 305 21.95 -7.81 25.01
CA LYS A 305 22.68 -6.54 25.21
C LYS A 305 23.38 -6.04 23.93
N LEU A 306 22.73 -6.25 22.78
CA LEU A 306 23.19 -5.83 21.43
C LEU A 306 22.41 -4.64 20.88
N GLN A 307 21.78 -3.81 21.75
CA GLN A 307 20.93 -2.70 21.32
C GLN A 307 21.69 -1.67 20.49
N ASP A 308 22.94 -1.36 20.88
CA ASP A 308 23.77 -0.37 20.18
C ASP A 308 24.06 -0.78 18.72
N ILE A 309 24.15 -2.08 18.44
CA ILE A 309 24.41 -2.61 17.11
C ILE A 309 23.10 -2.80 16.33
N LEU A 310 22.16 -3.55 16.92
CA LEU A 310 20.98 -4.02 16.20
C LEU A 310 19.79 -3.05 16.21
N VAL A 311 19.80 -2.01 17.06
CA VAL A 311 18.69 -1.07 17.20
C VAL A 311 19.14 0.37 17.00
N SER A 312 20.21 0.82 17.68
CA SER A 312 20.69 2.21 17.59
C SER A 312 21.33 2.52 16.24
N ASN A 313 21.90 1.51 15.57
CA ASN A 313 22.35 1.66 14.19
C ASN A 313 21.19 1.37 13.21
N ASN A 314 20.58 2.44 12.72
CA ASN A 314 19.40 2.38 11.86
C ASN A 314 19.61 1.55 10.59
N LEU A 315 20.79 1.62 9.97
CA LEU A 315 21.12 0.86 8.76
C LEU A 315 21.20 -0.65 9.06
N ILE A 316 21.89 -1.03 10.14
CA ILE A 316 21.98 -2.44 10.56
C ILE A 316 20.60 -2.94 10.97
N HIS A 317 19.82 -2.12 11.68
CA HIS A 317 18.43 -2.45 12.04
C HIS A 317 17.58 -2.75 10.80
N PHE A 318 17.60 -1.87 9.80
CA PHE A 318 16.90 -2.04 8.54
C PHE A 318 17.28 -3.33 7.83
N VAL A 319 18.59 -3.61 7.68
CA VAL A 319 19.09 -4.83 7.03
C VAL A 319 18.64 -6.08 7.80
N ALA A 320 18.75 -6.07 9.13
CA ALA A 320 18.31 -7.17 9.98
C ALA A 320 16.79 -7.42 9.85
N VAL A 321 15.98 -6.34 9.83
CA VAL A 321 14.52 -6.46 9.65
C VAL A 321 14.16 -7.01 8.28
N ILE A 322 14.80 -6.53 7.20
CA ILE A 322 14.58 -7.08 5.85
C ILE A 322 14.92 -8.56 5.83
N PHE A 323 16.14 -8.91 6.22
CA PHE A 323 16.60 -10.29 6.20
C PHE A 323 15.68 -11.22 7.01
N GLY A 324 15.40 -10.85 8.27
CA GLY A 324 14.50 -11.60 9.13
C GLY A 324 13.09 -11.74 8.57
N SER A 325 12.55 -10.67 7.96
CA SER A 325 11.22 -10.69 7.34
C SER A 325 11.14 -11.63 6.14
N PHE A 326 12.15 -11.62 5.27
CA PHE A 326 12.18 -12.53 4.12
C PHE A 326 12.39 -13.97 4.54
N VAL A 327 13.32 -14.27 5.47
CA VAL A 327 13.53 -15.62 6.01
C VAL A 327 12.23 -16.16 6.60
N LEU A 328 11.58 -15.41 7.47
CA LEU A 328 10.33 -15.82 8.10
C LEU A 328 9.20 -15.98 7.07
N ALA A 329 9.13 -15.11 6.07
CA ALA A 329 8.15 -15.21 5.00
C ALA A 329 8.32 -16.48 4.16
N PHE A 330 9.56 -16.88 3.84
CA PHE A 330 9.82 -18.15 3.14
C PHE A 330 9.43 -19.37 3.99
N ILE A 331 9.71 -19.34 5.30
CA ILE A 331 9.30 -20.41 6.21
C ILE A 331 7.77 -20.54 6.26
N ILE A 332 7.07 -19.40 6.41
CA ILE A 332 5.59 -19.35 6.45
C ILE A 332 5.00 -19.86 5.13
N ASP A 333 5.49 -19.40 3.98
CA ASP A 333 4.99 -19.83 2.66
C ASP A 333 5.18 -21.34 2.45
N TYR A 334 6.33 -21.87 2.85
CA TYR A 334 6.61 -23.30 2.81
C TYR A 334 5.65 -24.13 3.67
N ILE A 335 5.39 -23.70 4.91
CA ILE A 335 4.47 -24.37 5.84
C ILE A 335 3.04 -24.33 5.28
N LEU A 336 2.58 -23.16 4.82
CA LEU A 336 1.24 -23.00 4.24
C LEU A 336 1.08 -23.86 2.97
N GLY A 337 2.10 -23.96 2.14
CA GLY A 337 2.13 -24.83 0.96
C GLY A 337 1.95 -26.32 1.31
N LYS A 338 2.63 -26.80 2.35
CA LYS A 338 2.46 -28.19 2.85
C LYS A 338 1.04 -28.47 3.37
N ILE A 339 0.48 -27.54 4.16
CA ILE A 339 -0.87 -27.67 4.72
C ILE A 339 -1.91 -27.73 3.60
N THR A 340 -1.79 -26.87 2.58
CA THR A 340 -2.72 -26.82 1.46
C THR A 340 -2.67 -28.11 0.64
N LYS A 341 -1.47 -28.64 0.38
CA LYS A 341 -1.29 -29.90 -0.34
C LYS A 341 -1.92 -31.09 0.41
N LYS A 342 -1.73 -31.18 1.74
CA LYS A 342 -2.33 -32.21 2.58
C LYS A 342 -3.86 -32.17 2.58
N ARG A 343 -4.44 -30.97 2.60
CA ARG A 343 -5.92 -30.81 2.52
C ARG A 343 -6.49 -31.24 1.18
N SER A 344 -5.81 -30.96 0.06
CA SER A 344 -6.26 -31.38 -1.27
C SER A 344 -6.25 -32.91 -1.42
N VAL A 345 -5.23 -33.59 -0.90
CA VAL A 345 -5.15 -35.05 -0.90
C VAL A 345 -6.27 -35.67 -0.06
N ASN A 346 -6.50 -35.17 1.16
CA ASN A 346 -7.56 -35.69 2.01
C ASN A 346 -8.98 -35.44 1.46
N SER A 347 -9.18 -34.35 0.72
CA SER A 347 -10.46 -34.06 0.07
C SER A 347 -10.72 -34.95 -1.16
N SER A 348 -9.68 -35.37 -1.87
CA SER A 348 -9.81 -36.34 -2.97
C SER A 348 -10.14 -37.74 -2.46
N ILE A 349 -9.53 -38.18 -1.37
CA ILE A 349 -9.81 -39.48 -0.74
C ILE A 349 -11.27 -39.53 -0.25
N ARG A 350 -11.79 -38.45 0.37
CA ARG A 350 -13.18 -38.41 0.85
C ARG A 350 -14.25 -38.34 -0.27
N ARG A 351 -13.87 -38.08 -1.51
CA ARG A 351 -14.80 -38.15 -2.66
C ARG A 351 -14.84 -39.52 -3.35
N HIS A 352 -13.98 -40.42 -2.96
CA HIS A 352 -13.90 -41.78 -3.49
C HIS A 352 -14.31 -42.85 -2.47
N ILE A 353 -14.77 -42.45 -1.29
CA ILE A 353 -15.48 -43.26 -0.29
C ILE A 353 -16.95 -42.75 -0.26
#